data_9162854381ed82ab54ac85e16daaccb1
#
_entry.id   9162854381ed82ab54ac85e16daaccb1
#
_cell.length_a   1.000
_cell.length_b   1.000
_cell.length_c   1.000
_cell.angle_alpha   90.00
_cell.angle_beta   90.00
_cell.angle_gamma   90.00
#
_symmetry.space_group_name_H-M   'P 1'
#
loop_
_entity.id
_entity.type
_entity.pdbx_description
1 polymer ?
#
loop_
_entity_poly.entity_id
_entity_poly.type
_entity_poly.pdbx_seq_one_letter_code
_entity_poly.pdbx_strand_id
1 'polypeptide(L)'
;SSAASDVYKRQVEKREAECTARAAEVQKKEKRVEELEQKGVQELERVSGLTSEQAKEELLRSVEDDVKVDVARLYRELESRAKEEAGKKAKEYVVNAIQKCAVDHVAETTISVVQLPSDEMKGRIIGREGRNIRTLETLTGVDLIIDDTPEAVVLSAFDPIRREVARVALEKLIVDGRIHPARIEEMVEKAQREVEAQIREDGENAAMDVGVHGIHPELLKLLGRMKFRSSYGQNALRHSIEVAQLSGMLAGEVGVDVRMAKRAGLLHDIGKSIDHEVEGSHIQIGVDLCKKYKESQIVINTVASHHGDCEPESLIACIVQAADAISAARPGARRETLETYTNRLKQLEDITNQFKGVDKSFAIQAGREIRVMVVPEHVNDADMVLLARDIAKQIEAELEYPGQIKVNVIRESRAIDYAK
;
A
#
# COMPACT_ATOMS: atom_id res chain seq x y z
N SER A 1 6.89 -111.25 -7.44
CA SER A 1 6.75 -109.86 -6.91
C SER A 1 8.00 -109.35 -6.14
N SER A 2 8.92 -110.28 -5.78
CA SER A 2 10.19 -109.94 -5.05
C SER A 2 11.22 -109.22 -5.94
N ALA A 3 11.45 -109.70 -7.17
CA ALA A 3 12.48 -109.17 -8.07
C ALA A 3 12.22 -107.71 -8.54
N ALA A 4 10.96 -107.23 -8.70
CA ALA A 4 10.64 -105.88 -9.10
C ALA A 4 10.83 -104.88 -7.93
N SER A 5 10.62 -105.34 -6.70
CA SER A 5 10.88 -104.54 -5.49
C SER A 5 12.38 -104.27 -5.26
N ASP A 6 13.20 -105.26 -5.55
CA ASP A 6 14.67 -105.19 -5.40
C ASP A 6 15.29 -104.28 -6.48
N VAL A 7 14.77 -104.29 -7.71
CA VAL A 7 15.18 -103.39 -8.78
C VAL A 7 14.81 -101.91 -8.42
N TYR A 8 13.65 -101.71 -7.88
CA TYR A 8 13.18 -100.34 -7.47
C TYR A 8 14.00 -99.81 -6.30
N LYS A 9 14.33 -100.63 -5.30
CA LYS A 9 15.22 -100.26 -4.20
C LYS A 9 16.59 -99.85 -4.69
N ARG A 10 17.20 -100.57 -5.55
CA ARG A 10 18.51 -100.24 -6.13
C ARG A 10 18.47 -98.95 -6.94
N GLN A 11 17.38 -98.68 -7.63
CA GLN A 11 17.20 -97.46 -8.39
C GLN A 11 17.03 -96.24 -7.48
N VAL A 12 16.32 -96.38 -6.36
CA VAL A 12 16.19 -95.32 -5.34
C VAL A 12 17.51 -95.03 -4.65
N GLU A 13 18.22 -96.06 -4.18
CA GLU A 13 19.57 -95.94 -3.59
C GLU A 13 20.57 -95.27 -4.52
N LYS A 14 20.52 -95.57 -5.82
CA LYS A 14 21.38 -94.93 -6.82
C LYS A 14 21.03 -93.45 -6.99
N ARG A 15 19.72 -93.09 -7.01
CA ARG A 15 19.29 -91.72 -7.08
C ARG A 15 19.62 -90.90 -5.82
N GLU A 16 19.49 -91.53 -4.65
CA GLU A 16 19.89 -90.88 -3.41
C GLU A 16 21.40 -90.64 -3.36
N ALA A 17 22.21 -91.59 -3.81
CA ALA A 17 23.66 -91.40 -3.92
C ALA A 17 24.02 -90.26 -4.91
N GLU A 18 23.34 -90.20 -6.07
CA GLU A 18 23.53 -89.13 -7.06
C GLU A 18 23.10 -87.78 -6.52
N CYS A 19 21.96 -87.70 -5.78
CA CYS A 19 21.51 -86.46 -5.11
C CYS A 19 22.48 -85.98 -4.04
N THR A 20 23.00 -86.90 -3.24
CA THR A 20 23.96 -86.55 -2.18
C THR A 20 25.28 -86.06 -2.78
N ALA A 21 25.74 -86.71 -3.87
CA ALA A 21 26.95 -86.30 -4.61
C ALA A 21 26.77 -84.90 -5.24
N ARG A 22 25.57 -84.63 -5.82
CA ARG A 22 25.25 -83.31 -6.35
C ARG A 22 25.17 -82.27 -5.26
N ALA A 23 24.54 -82.58 -4.12
CA ALA A 23 24.46 -81.66 -2.98
C ALA A 23 25.84 -81.24 -2.44
N ALA A 24 26.76 -82.24 -2.35
CA ALA A 24 28.14 -81.98 -1.96
C ALA A 24 28.90 -81.11 -3.00
N GLU A 25 28.62 -81.35 -4.32
CA GLU A 25 29.23 -80.51 -5.36
C GLU A 25 28.70 -79.06 -5.36
N VAL A 26 27.38 -78.85 -5.11
CA VAL A 26 26.78 -77.53 -4.95
C VAL A 26 27.38 -76.81 -3.75
N GLN A 27 27.47 -77.48 -2.62
CA GLN A 27 28.05 -76.91 -1.40
C GLN A 27 29.54 -76.54 -1.58
N LYS A 28 30.28 -77.29 -2.38
CA LYS A 28 31.67 -76.98 -2.75
C LYS A 28 31.75 -75.76 -3.68
N LYS A 29 30.80 -75.65 -4.61
CA LYS A 29 30.71 -74.49 -5.50
C LYS A 29 30.26 -73.21 -4.74
N GLU A 30 29.31 -73.32 -3.81
CA GLU A 30 28.90 -72.25 -2.95
C GLU A 30 30.05 -71.64 -2.14
N LYS A 31 30.81 -72.51 -1.46
CA LYS A 31 32.02 -72.06 -0.75
C LYS A 31 33.04 -71.38 -1.65
N ARG A 32 33.20 -71.90 -2.88
CA ARG A 32 34.14 -71.32 -3.86
C ARG A 32 33.66 -69.92 -4.35
N VAL A 33 32.35 -69.73 -4.53
CA VAL A 33 31.79 -68.47 -4.88
C VAL A 33 31.99 -67.47 -3.75
N GLU A 34 31.70 -67.81 -2.51
CA GLU A 34 31.91 -67.03 -1.32
C GLU A 34 33.37 -66.56 -1.14
N GLU A 35 34.34 -67.52 -1.38
CA GLU A 35 35.78 -67.20 -1.38
C GLU A 35 36.17 -66.22 -2.52
N LEU A 36 35.54 -66.35 -3.70
CA LEU A 36 35.78 -65.43 -4.83
C LEU A 36 35.18 -64.06 -4.60
N GLU A 37 33.98 -63.97 -4.00
CA GLU A 37 33.36 -62.72 -3.61
C GLU A 37 34.23 -61.99 -2.58
N GLN A 38 34.65 -62.65 -1.51
CA GLN A 38 35.57 -62.11 -0.53
C GLN A 38 36.87 -61.57 -1.10
N LYS A 39 37.49 -62.34 -2.03
CA LYS A 39 38.69 -61.93 -2.76
C LYS A 39 38.40 -60.70 -3.67
N GLY A 40 37.23 -60.68 -4.31
CA GLY A 40 36.82 -59.59 -5.16
C GLY A 40 36.67 -58.28 -4.35
N VAL A 41 36.01 -58.34 -3.17
CA VAL A 41 35.87 -57.19 -2.26
C VAL A 41 37.23 -56.69 -1.77
N GLN A 42 38.14 -57.65 -1.33
CA GLN A 42 39.48 -57.29 -0.87
C GLN A 42 40.33 -56.63 -1.99
N GLU A 43 40.20 -57.05 -3.22
CA GLU A 43 40.93 -56.50 -4.35
C GLU A 43 40.34 -55.10 -4.71
N LEU A 44 39.02 -54.92 -4.63
CA LEU A 44 38.37 -53.60 -4.79
C LEU A 44 38.80 -52.61 -3.69
N GLU A 45 38.85 -53.06 -2.43
CA GLU A 45 39.35 -52.24 -1.32
C GLU A 45 40.84 -51.87 -1.51
N ARG A 46 41.66 -52.81 -2.02
CA ARG A 46 43.07 -52.54 -2.31
C ARG A 46 43.28 -51.53 -3.43
N VAL A 47 42.48 -51.61 -4.49
CA VAL A 47 42.59 -50.72 -5.67
C VAL A 47 41.98 -49.36 -5.41
N SER A 48 40.85 -49.26 -4.70
CA SER A 48 40.19 -48.02 -4.35
C SER A 48 40.85 -47.27 -3.19
N GLY A 49 41.60 -47.97 -2.33
CA GLY A 49 42.15 -47.42 -1.09
C GLY A 49 41.09 -47.11 -0.01
N LEU A 50 39.86 -47.57 -0.20
CA LEU A 50 38.72 -47.35 0.69
C LEU A 50 38.19 -48.72 1.15
N THR A 51 37.84 -48.83 2.44
CA THR A 51 37.04 -49.96 2.92
C THR A 51 35.59 -49.83 2.42
N SER A 52 34.86 -50.96 2.39
CA SER A 52 33.44 -50.96 2.00
C SER A 52 32.60 -49.97 2.82
N GLU A 53 32.89 -49.79 4.12
CA GLU A 53 32.23 -48.81 4.98
C GLU A 53 32.61 -47.39 4.60
N GLN A 54 33.87 -47.11 4.34
CA GLN A 54 34.32 -45.78 3.91
C GLN A 54 33.73 -45.40 2.56
N ALA A 55 33.66 -46.31 1.61
CA ALA A 55 33.04 -46.09 0.30
C ALA A 55 31.52 -45.78 0.44
N LYS A 56 30.84 -46.50 1.34
CA LYS A 56 29.42 -46.22 1.66
C LYS A 56 29.23 -44.86 2.31
N GLU A 57 30.09 -44.49 3.23
CA GLU A 57 30.03 -43.18 3.91
C GLU A 57 30.29 -42.02 2.95
N GLU A 58 31.26 -42.16 2.05
CA GLU A 58 31.57 -41.17 1.02
C GLU A 58 30.43 -41.03 -0.01
N LEU A 59 29.81 -42.14 -0.42
CA LEU A 59 28.64 -42.13 -1.27
C LEU A 59 27.44 -41.43 -0.60
N LEU A 60 27.17 -41.75 0.66
CA LEU A 60 26.12 -41.10 1.43
C LEU A 60 26.33 -39.58 1.56
N ARG A 61 27.58 -39.17 1.79
CA ARG A 61 27.95 -37.76 1.88
C ARG A 61 27.78 -37.04 0.54
N SER A 62 28.19 -37.66 -0.56
CA SER A 62 27.98 -37.12 -1.90
C SER A 62 26.49 -36.91 -2.23
N VAL A 63 25.67 -37.93 -1.93
CA VAL A 63 24.22 -37.85 -2.13
C VAL A 63 23.58 -36.77 -1.22
N GLU A 64 24.04 -36.66 0.03
CA GLU A 64 23.56 -35.63 0.94
C GLU A 64 23.85 -34.20 0.44
N ASP A 65 25.05 -33.98 -0.10
CA ASP A 65 25.45 -32.70 -0.68
C ASP A 65 24.66 -32.38 -1.95
N ASP A 66 24.43 -33.32 -2.83
CA ASP A 66 23.59 -33.17 -4.02
C ASP A 66 22.14 -32.83 -3.66
N VAL A 67 21.59 -33.56 -2.67
CA VAL A 67 20.23 -33.29 -2.16
C VAL A 67 20.13 -31.88 -1.53
N LYS A 68 21.14 -31.43 -0.80
CA LYS A 68 21.17 -30.06 -0.25
C LYS A 68 21.13 -29.02 -1.35
N VAL A 69 21.86 -29.18 -2.43
CA VAL A 69 21.86 -28.28 -3.59
C VAL A 69 20.49 -28.25 -4.27
N ASP A 70 19.88 -29.42 -4.50
CA ASP A 70 18.57 -29.53 -5.12
C ASP A 70 17.46 -28.91 -4.26
N VAL A 71 17.49 -29.14 -2.96
CA VAL A 71 16.56 -28.50 -2.00
C VAL A 71 16.73 -26.99 -1.99
N ALA A 72 17.96 -26.49 -1.99
CA ALA A 72 18.21 -25.04 -2.03
C ALA A 72 17.70 -24.41 -3.34
N ARG A 73 17.82 -25.12 -4.47
CA ARG A 73 17.27 -24.67 -5.76
C ARG A 73 15.74 -24.62 -5.72
N LEU A 74 15.11 -25.70 -5.27
CA LEU A 74 13.65 -25.80 -5.16
C LEU A 74 13.08 -24.73 -4.23
N TYR A 75 13.74 -24.46 -3.10
CA TYR A 75 13.34 -23.41 -2.17
C TYR A 75 13.35 -22.02 -2.83
N ARG A 76 14.41 -21.69 -3.58
CA ARG A 76 14.49 -20.42 -4.31
C ARG A 76 13.42 -20.28 -5.39
N GLU A 77 13.11 -21.36 -6.11
CA GLU A 77 12.04 -21.36 -7.11
C GLU A 77 10.67 -21.14 -6.47
N LEU A 78 10.39 -21.80 -5.35
CA LEU A 78 9.14 -21.62 -4.59
C LEU A 78 9.02 -20.22 -4.02
N GLU A 79 10.10 -19.66 -3.47
CA GLU A 79 10.12 -18.29 -2.95
C GLU A 79 9.87 -17.27 -4.06
N SER A 80 10.50 -17.45 -5.22
CA SER A 80 10.32 -16.57 -6.38
C SER A 80 8.87 -16.60 -6.89
N ARG A 81 8.29 -17.81 -7.00
CA ARG A 81 6.86 -17.98 -7.38
C ARG A 81 5.93 -17.35 -6.37
N ALA A 82 6.17 -17.56 -5.07
CA ALA A 82 5.35 -16.98 -4.02
C ALA A 82 5.37 -15.44 -4.07
N LYS A 83 6.53 -14.82 -4.31
CA LYS A 83 6.67 -13.36 -4.49
C LYS A 83 5.91 -12.86 -5.73
N GLU A 84 5.99 -13.57 -6.85
CA GLU A 84 5.29 -13.20 -8.09
C GLU A 84 3.76 -13.32 -7.95
N GLU A 85 3.28 -14.42 -7.35
CA GLU A 85 1.85 -14.63 -7.10
C GLU A 85 1.30 -13.62 -6.10
N ALA A 86 2.05 -13.30 -5.04
CA ALA A 86 1.67 -12.27 -4.08
C ALA A 86 1.54 -10.90 -4.75
N GLY A 87 2.46 -10.55 -5.66
CA GLY A 87 2.39 -9.30 -6.42
C GLY A 87 1.17 -9.23 -7.36
N LYS A 88 0.80 -10.34 -8.00
CA LYS A 88 -0.41 -10.40 -8.86
C LYS A 88 -1.69 -10.27 -8.04
N LYS A 89 -1.82 -11.03 -6.94
CA LYS A 89 -2.97 -10.96 -6.04
C LYS A 89 -3.12 -9.58 -5.39
N ALA A 90 -2.02 -8.97 -4.96
CA ALA A 90 -2.06 -7.61 -4.41
C ALA A 90 -2.64 -6.61 -5.41
N LYS A 91 -2.24 -6.67 -6.69
CA LYS A 91 -2.81 -5.82 -7.75
C LYS A 91 -4.30 -6.05 -7.95
N GLU A 92 -4.75 -7.30 -7.93
CA GLU A 92 -6.16 -7.66 -8.08
C GLU A 92 -7.00 -7.12 -6.92
N TYR A 93 -6.52 -7.23 -5.67
CA TYR A 93 -7.19 -6.66 -4.49
C TYR A 93 -7.26 -5.14 -4.54
N VAL A 94 -6.18 -4.48 -4.99
CA VAL A 94 -6.15 -3.03 -5.19
C VAL A 94 -7.19 -2.60 -6.21
N VAL A 95 -7.28 -3.28 -7.35
CA VAL A 95 -8.28 -2.98 -8.40
C VAL A 95 -9.69 -3.17 -7.88
N ASN A 96 -9.99 -4.27 -7.18
CA ASN A 96 -11.29 -4.53 -6.58
C ASN A 96 -11.66 -3.49 -5.51
N ALA A 97 -10.70 -3.05 -4.70
CA ALA A 97 -10.92 -2.00 -3.71
C ALA A 97 -11.20 -0.65 -4.39
N ILE A 98 -10.42 -0.29 -5.43
CA ILE A 98 -10.63 0.91 -6.24
C ILE A 98 -12.03 0.91 -6.85
N GLN A 99 -12.49 -0.21 -7.43
CA GLN A 99 -13.84 -0.33 -8.00
C GLN A 99 -14.95 -0.14 -6.96
N LYS A 100 -14.75 -0.62 -5.73
CA LYS A 100 -15.73 -0.46 -4.64
C LYS A 100 -15.73 0.94 -4.01
N CYS A 101 -14.58 1.64 -4.06
CA CYS A 101 -14.40 2.95 -3.41
C CYS A 101 -14.44 4.13 -4.38
N ALA A 102 -14.69 3.90 -5.67
CA ALA A 102 -14.54 4.91 -6.75
C ALA A 102 -15.62 6.00 -6.80
N VAL A 103 -16.48 6.16 -5.80
CA VAL A 103 -17.58 7.12 -5.85
C VAL A 103 -17.23 8.40 -5.06
N ASP A 104 -17.37 9.53 -5.74
CA ASP A 104 -17.38 10.94 -5.30
C ASP A 104 -16.08 11.61 -4.85
N HIS A 105 -15.67 12.55 -5.66
CA HIS A 105 -14.61 13.51 -5.41
C HIS A 105 -15.10 14.71 -4.60
N VAL A 106 -14.56 14.91 -3.41
CA VAL A 106 -14.65 16.18 -2.71
C VAL A 106 -13.37 16.98 -2.99
N ALA A 107 -13.51 18.14 -3.63
CA ALA A 107 -12.40 19.07 -3.80
C ALA A 107 -12.07 19.72 -2.45
N GLU A 108 -10.77 19.77 -2.11
CA GLU A 108 -10.29 20.58 -1.00
C GLU A 108 -10.39 22.04 -1.39
N THR A 109 -11.38 22.76 -0.84
CA THR A 109 -11.53 24.19 -1.05
C THR A 109 -11.64 24.89 0.31
N THR A 110 -10.91 25.96 0.49
CA THR A 110 -11.07 26.85 1.66
C THR A 110 -12.30 27.72 1.53
N ILE A 111 -13.02 27.62 0.42
CA ILE A 111 -14.21 28.40 0.10
C ILE A 111 -15.39 27.46 -0.17
N SER A 112 -16.59 27.95 0.14
CA SER A 112 -17.85 27.33 -0.27
C SER A 112 -18.69 28.39 -0.96
N VAL A 113 -19.37 28.01 -2.05
CA VAL A 113 -20.24 28.93 -2.80
C VAL A 113 -21.69 28.60 -2.48
N VAL A 114 -22.46 29.59 -2.09
CA VAL A 114 -23.91 29.50 -1.88
C VAL A 114 -24.61 30.20 -3.03
N GLN A 115 -25.46 29.46 -3.73
CA GLN A 115 -26.27 30.01 -4.82
C GLN A 115 -27.46 30.81 -4.28
N LEU A 116 -27.71 31.97 -4.88
CA LEU A 116 -28.81 32.85 -4.52
C LEU A 116 -29.91 32.76 -5.58
N PRO A 117 -31.19 32.87 -5.21
CA PRO A 117 -32.30 32.89 -6.17
C PRO A 117 -32.34 34.15 -7.03
N SER A 118 -31.71 35.25 -6.57
CA SER A 118 -31.55 36.51 -7.29
C SER A 118 -30.48 37.38 -6.65
N ASP A 119 -29.88 38.30 -7.42
CA ASP A 119 -28.90 39.26 -6.91
C ASP A 119 -29.48 40.26 -5.84
N GLU A 120 -30.78 40.47 -5.84
CA GLU A 120 -31.43 41.27 -4.79
C GLU A 120 -31.22 40.68 -3.39
N MET A 121 -31.02 39.39 -3.30
CA MET A 121 -30.74 38.68 -2.03
C MET A 121 -29.42 39.16 -1.40
N LYS A 122 -28.42 39.55 -2.20
CA LYS A 122 -27.14 40.09 -1.72
C LYS A 122 -27.35 41.28 -0.79
N GLY A 123 -28.19 42.25 -1.21
CA GLY A 123 -28.52 43.42 -0.40
C GLY A 123 -29.18 43.05 0.94
N ARG A 124 -30.02 42.00 0.94
CA ARG A 124 -30.68 41.52 2.18
C ARG A 124 -29.70 40.80 3.10
N ILE A 125 -28.76 40.05 2.54
CA ILE A 125 -27.69 39.38 3.31
C ILE A 125 -26.77 40.43 3.94
N ILE A 126 -26.36 41.46 3.19
CA ILE A 126 -25.56 42.56 3.71
C ILE A 126 -26.34 43.29 4.82
N GLY A 127 -27.56 43.62 4.52
CA GLY A 127 -28.42 44.41 5.42
C GLY A 127 -28.01 45.85 5.55
N ARG A 128 -28.83 46.65 6.27
CA ARG A 128 -28.58 48.08 6.47
C ARG A 128 -27.23 48.27 7.18
N GLU A 129 -26.31 49.03 6.57
CA GLU A 129 -24.95 49.31 7.08
C GLU A 129 -24.11 48.01 7.34
N GLY A 130 -24.38 46.93 6.65
CA GLY A 130 -23.65 45.67 6.83
C GLY A 130 -23.97 44.92 8.12
N ARG A 131 -25.09 45.24 8.79
CA ARG A 131 -25.42 44.65 10.10
C ARG A 131 -25.66 43.14 10.04
N ASN A 132 -26.34 42.65 9.01
CA ASN A 132 -26.65 41.22 8.88
C ASN A 132 -25.40 40.41 8.58
N ILE A 133 -24.59 40.83 7.62
CA ILE A 133 -23.35 40.14 7.26
C ILE A 133 -22.40 40.06 8.45
N ARG A 134 -22.19 41.19 9.17
CA ARG A 134 -21.34 41.21 10.38
C ARG A 134 -21.86 40.29 11.49
N THR A 135 -23.18 40.17 11.65
CA THR A 135 -23.76 39.23 12.62
C THR A 135 -23.44 37.80 12.25
N LEU A 136 -23.62 37.42 10.97
CA LEU A 136 -23.33 36.07 10.51
C LEU A 136 -21.83 35.72 10.63
N GLU A 137 -20.96 36.65 10.21
CA GLU A 137 -19.49 36.49 10.33
C GLU A 137 -19.05 36.37 11.80
N THR A 138 -19.58 37.18 12.69
CA THR A 138 -19.25 37.13 14.13
C THR A 138 -19.68 35.82 14.78
N LEU A 139 -20.88 35.31 14.45
CA LEU A 139 -21.43 34.10 15.05
C LEU A 139 -20.77 32.84 14.50
N THR A 140 -20.37 32.84 13.24
CA THR A 140 -19.79 31.64 12.58
C THR A 140 -18.25 31.64 12.55
N GLY A 141 -17.63 32.85 12.60
CA GLY A 141 -16.20 33.00 12.36
C GLY A 141 -15.81 32.73 10.89
N VAL A 142 -16.73 32.95 9.95
CA VAL A 142 -16.56 32.74 8.51
C VAL A 142 -16.73 34.06 7.78
N ASP A 143 -15.80 34.38 6.89
CA ASP A 143 -15.89 35.59 6.06
C ASP A 143 -16.85 35.38 4.89
N LEU A 144 -17.76 36.31 4.67
CA LEU A 144 -18.68 36.30 3.55
C LEU A 144 -18.19 37.30 2.49
N ILE A 145 -17.80 36.78 1.35
CA ILE A 145 -17.34 37.54 0.20
C ILE A 145 -18.53 37.71 -0.77
N ILE A 146 -18.98 38.95 -0.90
CA ILE A 146 -20.08 39.34 -1.79
C ILE A 146 -19.49 40.30 -2.84
N ASP A 147 -19.22 39.74 -4.03
CA ASP A 147 -18.67 40.44 -5.18
C ASP A 147 -19.67 40.52 -6.34
N ASP A 148 -19.20 40.88 -7.52
CA ASP A 148 -20.01 41.02 -8.74
C ASP A 148 -20.38 39.65 -9.38
N THR A 149 -19.98 38.51 -8.78
CA THR A 149 -20.36 37.17 -9.27
C THR A 149 -21.89 37.03 -9.22
N PRO A 150 -22.57 36.81 -10.36
CA PRO A 150 -24.03 36.74 -10.38
C PRO A 150 -24.57 35.63 -9.47
N GLU A 151 -25.62 35.95 -8.72
CA GLU A 151 -26.42 35.02 -7.92
C GLU A 151 -25.60 34.08 -6.99
N ALA A 152 -24.49 34.57 -6.45
CA ALA A 152 -23.61 33.77 -5.57
C ALA A 152 -23.04 34.60 -4.42
N VAL A 153 -22.79 33.92 -3.31
CA VAL A 153 -22.00 34.38 -2.15
C VAL A 153 -20.93 33.32 -1.86
N VAL A 154 -19.71 33.80 -1.66
CA VAL A 154 -18.57 32.92 -1.31
C VAL A 154 -18.35 33.02 0.20
N LEU A 155 -18.29 31.85 0.85
CA LEU A 155 -17.94 31.68 2.25
C LEU A 155 -16.48 31.26 2.33
N SER A 156 -15.67 32.00 3.10
CA SER A 156 -14.24 31.71 3.26
C SER A 156 -13.94 31.51 4.75
N ALA A 157 -13.39 30.35 5.07
CA ALA A 157 -12.90 30.04 6.41
C ALA A 157 -11.86 28.93 6.35
N PHE A 158 -10.91 28.99 7.27
CA PHE A 158 -9.91 27.94 7.45
C PHE A 158 -10.52 26.66 8.05
N ASP A 159 -11.45 26.81 9.01
CA ASP A 159 -12.17 25.68 9.61
C ASP A 159 -13.33 25.24 8.71
N PRO A 160 -13.27 24.02 8.14
CA PRO A 160 -14.29 23.54 7.22
C PRO A 160 -15.64 23.25 7.91
N ILE A 161 -15.67 22.96 9.22
CA ILE A 161 -16.90 22.71 9.96
C ILE A 161 -17.64 24.03 10.20
N ARG A 162 -16.94 25.09 10.59
CA ARG A 162 -17.52 26.44 10.71
C ARG A 162 -18.07 26.93 9.37
N ARG A 163 -17.34 26.69 8.29
CA ARG A 163 -17.78 27.02 6.93
C ARG A 163 -19.07 26.29 6.54
N GLU A 164 -19.17 24.99 6.89
CA GLU A 164 -20.37 24.20 6.66
C GLU A 164 -21.57 24.73 7.50
N VAL A 165 -21.35 25.07 8.76
CA VAL A 165 -22.37 25.69 9.60
C VAL A 165 -22.87 27.01 8.98
N ALA A 166 -21.95 27.86 8.51
CA ALA A 166 -22.31 29.13 7.85
C ALA A 166 -23.10 28.88 6.56
N ARG A 167 -22.71 27.90 5.76
CA ARG A 167 -23.39 27.49 4.52
C ARG A 167 -24.83 27.04 4.80
N VAL A 168 -25.02 26.12 5.74
CA VAL A 168 -26.34 25.59 6.11
C VAL A 168 -27.22 26.73 6.71
N ALA A 169 -26.65 27.56 7.55
CA ALA A 169 -27.38 28.70 8.13
C ALA A 169 -27.82 29.70 7.04
N LEU A 170 -26.93 30.05 6.11
CA LEU A 170 -27.23 30.98 5.01
C LEU A 170 -28.30 30.41 4.06
N GLU A 171 -28.21 29.14 3.67
CA GLU A 171 -29.23 28.48 2.84
C GLU A 171 -30.62 28.50 3.51
N LYS A 172 -30.66 28.24 4.83
CA LYS A 172 -31.92 28.35 5.59
C LYS A 172 -32.49 29.77 5.64
N LEU A 173 -31.63 30.76 5.80
CA LEU A 173 -32.02 32.16 5.77
C LEU A 173 -32.56 32.59 4.40
N ILE A 174 -31.95 32.10 3.32
CA ILE A 174 -32.38 32.34 1.95
C ILE A 174 -33.78 31.72 1.72
N VAL A 175 -34.01 30.48 2.12
CA VAL A 175 -35.29 29.79 1.99
C VAL A 175 -36.39 30.47 2.86
N ASP A 176 -36.05 30.82 4.10
CA ASP A 176 -36.98 31.52 5.02
C ASP A 176 -37.31 32.94 4.58
N GLY A 177 -36.39 33.59 3.89
CA GLY A 177 -36.55 34.92 3.38
C GLY A 177 -36.48 36.04 4.44
N ARG A 178 -36.40 35.77 5.73
CA ARG A 178 -36.31 36.75 6.82
C ARG A 178 -34.87 36.83 7.30
N ILE A 179 -34.14 37.86 6.82
CA ILE A 179 -32.72 38.04 7.14
C ILE A 179 -32.58 39.25 8.06
N HIS A 180 -32.46 39.04 9.35
CA HIS A 180 -32.18 40.03 10.38
C HIS A 180 -31.42 39.42 11.56
N PRO A 181 -30.70 40.13 12.39
CA PRO A 181 -29.77 39.62 13.40
C PRO A 181 -30.33 38.48 14.27
N ALA A 182 -31.52 38.69 14.88
CA ALA A 182 -32.12 37.64 15.74
C ALA A 182 -32.46 36.35 14.97
N ARG A 183 -32.87 36.47 13.70
CA ARG A 183 -33.12 35.26 12.86
C ARG A 183 -31.84 34.57 12.41
N ILE A 184 -30.78 35.34 12.18
CA ILE A 184 -29.45 34.84 11.88
C ILE A 184 -28.94 34.00 13.05
N GLU A 185 -29.02 34.51 14.27
CA GLU A 185 -28.63 33.82 15.50
C GLU A 185 -29.39 32.45 15.64
N GLU A 186 -30.72 32.47 15.49
CA GLU A 186 -31.53 31.25 15.53
C GLU A 186 -31.14 30.23 14.46
N MET A 187 -30.88 30.67 13.23
CA MET A 187 -30.50 29.80 12.14
C MET A 187 -29.09 29.23 12.29
N VAL A 188 -28.15 30.01 12.82
CA VAL A 188 -26.79 29.56 13.13
C VAL A 188 -26.83 28.47 14.22
N GLU A 189 -27.56 28.69 15.32
CA GLU A 189 -27.74 27.64 16.34
C GLU A 189 -28.36 26.37 15.80
N LYS A 190 -29.37 26.51 14.94
CA LYS A 190 -30.02 25.35 14.30
C LYS A 190 -29.04 24.60 13.38
N ALA A 191 -28.27 25.33 12.56
CA ALA A 191 -27.26 24.78 11.68
C ALA A 191 -26.15 24.05 12.46
N GLN A 192 -25.69 24.61 13.57
CA GLN A 192 -24.70 23.96 14.44
C GLN A 192 -25.20 22.59 14.93
N ARG A 193 -26.43 22.54 15.44
CA ARG A 193 -27.04 21.29 15.91
C ARG A 193 -27.18 20.24 14.78
N GLU A 194 -27.56 20.67 13.58
CA GLU A 194 -27.69 19.78 12.42
C GLU A 194 -26.35 19.25 11.95
N VAL A 195 -25.33 20.10 11.83
CA VAL A 195 -23.98 19.68 11.45
C VAL A 195 -23.37 18.75 12.50
N GLU A 196 -23.60 19.01 13.81
CA GLU A 196 -23.15 18.09 14.85
C GLU A 196 -23.85 16.73 14.80
N ALA A 197 -25.14 16.69 14.48
CA ALA A 197 -25.88 15.44 14.29
C ALA A 197 -25.35 14.66 13.07
N GLN A 198 -25.11 15.37 11.97
CA GLN A 198 -24.53 14.81 10.74
C GLN A 198 -23.14 14.23 10.99
N ILE A 199 -22.28 14.92 11.74
CA ILE A 199 -20.94 14.42 12.12
C ILE A 199 -21.04 13.08 12.86
N ARG A 200 -21.97 12.93 13.81
CA ARG A 200 -22.16 11.67 14.52
C ARG A 200 -22.63 10.56 13.59
N GLU A 201 -23.63 10.86 12.78
CA GLU A 201 -24.19 9.90 11.81
C GLU A 201 -23.13 9.44 10.81
N ASP A 202 -22.31 10.38 10.27
CA ASP A 202 -21.24 10.04 9.33
C ASP A 202 -20.16 9.13 9.97
N GLY A 203 -19.81 9.38 11.23
CA GLY A 203 -18.87 8.51 11.95
C GLY A 203 -19.42 7.11 12.25
N GLU A 204 -20.69 7.03 12.64
CA GLU A 204 -21.36 5.75 12.87
C GLU A 204 -21.54 4.95 11.58
N ASN A 205 -21.93 5.61 10.49
CA ASN A 205 -22.05 5.01 9.16
C ASN A 205 -20.71 4.49 8.66
N ALA A 206 -19.63 5.26 8.82
CA ALA A 206 -18.29 4.83 8.42
C ALA A 206 -17.84 3.54 9.15
N ALA A 207 -18.09 3.45 10.45
CA ALA A 207 -17.80 2.25 11.23
C ALA A 207 -18.67 1.05 10.79
N MET A 208 -19.95 1.29 10.48
CA MET A 208 -20.89 0.28 10.01
C MET A 208 -20.50 -0.25 8.62
N ASP A 209 -20.14 0.63 7.69
CA ASP A 209 -19.77 0.29 6.31
C ASP A 209 -18.56 -0.67 6.25
N VAL A 210 -17.62 -0.52 7.18
CA VAL A 210 -16.46 -1.42 7.27
C VAL A 210 -16.69 -2.62 8.21
N GLY A 211 -17.81 -2.66 8.93
CA GLY A 211 -18.17 -3.73 9.88
C GLY A 211 -17.34 -3.70 11.17
N VAL A 212 -16.95 -2.51 11.64
CA VAL A 212 -16.23 -2.31 12.90
C VAL A 212 -17.20 -1.82 13.99
N HIS A 213 -17.25 -2.53 15.10
CA HIS A 213 -18.17 -2.24 16.20
C HIS A 213 -17.43 -1.93 17.51
N GLY A 214 -18.12 -1.24 18.44
CA GLY A 214 -17.58 -0.97 19.77
C GLY A 214 -16.48 0.08 19.80
N ILE A 215 -16.46 1.00 18.83
CA ILE A 215 -15.64 2.24 18.91
C ILE A 215 -16.32 3.19 19.92
N HIS A 216 -15.50 3.87 20.71
CA HIS A 216 -16.02 4.85 21.67
C HIS A 216 -16.80 5.97 20.95
N PRO A 217 -17.97 6.43 21.47
CA PRO A 217 -18.80 7.46 20.80
C PRO A 217 -18.05 8.73 20.43
N GLU A 218 -17.12 9.19 21.28
CA GLU A 218 -16.29 10.37 20.97
C GLU A 218 -15.31 10.12 19.83
N LEU A 219 -14.76 8.90 19.68
CA LEU A 219 -13.93 8.56 18.51
C LEU A 219 -14.78 8.50 17.24
N LEU A 220 -16.03 8.00 17.32
CA LEU A 220 -16.96 8.03 16.19
C LEU A 220 -17.28 9.47 15.78
N LYS A 221 -17.49 10.38 16.75
CA LYS A 221 -17.68 11.80 16.47
C LYS A 221 -16.44 12.40 15.78
N LEU A 222 -15.25 12.10 16.26
CA LEU A 222 -14.00 12.55 15.64
C LEU A 222 -13.82 11.95 14.23
N LEU A 223 -14.16 10.69 14.04
CA LEU A 223 -14.15 10.06 12.73
C LEU A 223 -15.09 10.78 11.74
N GLY A 224 -16.31 11.12 12.17
CA GLY A 224 -17.26 11.88 11.36
C GLY A 224 -16.76 13.28 10.98
N ARG A 225 -16.02 13.96 11.86
CA ARG A 225 -15.37 15.26 11.56
C ARG A 225 -14.42 15.16 10.37
N MET A 226 -13.77 13.99 10.15
CA MET A 226 -12.87 13.77 9.04
C MET A 226 -13.57 13.85 7.67
N LYS A 227 -14.91 13.81 7.59
CA LYS A 227 -15.68 14.10 6.36
C LYS A 227 -15.41 15.49 5.83
N PHE A 228 -15.18 16.44 6.72
CA PHE A 228 -14.94 17.84 6.39
C PHE A 228 -13.45 18.17 6.24
N ARG A 229 -12.57 17.19 6.46
CA ARG A 229 -11.12 17.33 6.34
C ARG A 229 -10.63 16.68 5.05
N SER A 230 -9.88 17.44 4.26
CA SER A 230 -9.15 16.90 3.11
C SER A 230 -7.66 17.05 3.33
N SER A 231 -6.90 16.10 2.85
CA SER A 231 -5.44 16.08 2.89
C SER A 231 -4.91 15.66 1.53
N TYR A 232 -4.06 16.48 0.92
CA TYR A 232 -3.54 16.26 -0.43
C TYR A 232 -4.63 15.99 -1.50
N GLY A 233 -5.79 16.66 -1.35
CA GLY A 233 -6.93 16.53 -2.26
C GLY A 233 -7.76 15.26 -2.07
N GLN A 234 -7.49 14.46 -1.05
CA GLN A 234 -8.27 13.28 -0.68
C GLN A 234 -9.08 13.56 0.59
N ASN A 235 -10.36 13.20 0.60
CA ASN A 235 -11.20 13.30 1.79
C ASN A 235 -10.75 12.31 2.86
N ALA A 236 -10.45 12.80 4.06
CA ALA A 236 -9.84 12.00 5.12
C ALA A 236 -10.73 10.85 5.61
N LEU A 237 -12.06 11.04 5.73
CA LEU A 237 -12.97 9.98 6.14
C LEU A 237 -13.03 8.85 5.10
N ARG A 238 -13.16 9.20 3.82
CA ARG A 238 -13.20 8.22 2.73
C ARG A 238 -11.89 7.45 2.62
N HIS A 239 -10.77 8.14 2.75
CA HIS A 239 -9.45 7.50 2.82
C HIS A 239 -9.39 6.48 3.97
N SER A 240 -9.83 6.84 5.17
CA SER A 240 -9.84 5.92 6.31
C SER A 240 -10.75 4.70 6.09
N ILE A 241 -11.91 4.87 5.45
CA ILE A 241 -12.80 3.77 5.07
C ILE A 241 -12.10 2.85 4.04
N GLU A 242 -11.47 3.42 3.03
CA GLU A 242 -10.74 2.68 2.00
C GLU A 242 -9.57 1.89 2.59
N VAL A 243 -8.75 2.53 3.44
CA VAL A 243 -7.63 1.88 4.14
C VAL A 243 -8.14 0.74 5.03
N ALA A 244 -9.26 0.93 5.74
CA ALA A 244 -9.86 -0.13 6.54
C ALA A 244 -10.31 -1.34 5.70
N GLN A 245 -10.93 -1.11 4.55
CA GLN A 245 -11.35 -2.16 3.63
C GLN A 245 -10.16 -2.92 3.04
N LEU A 246 -9.15 -2.18 2.55
CA LEU A 246 -7.88 -2.75 2.05
C LEU A 246 -7.16 -3.57 3.12
N SER A 247 -7.04 -3.02 4.33
CA SER A 247 -6.42 -3.71 5.46
C SER A 247 -7.15 -5.00 5.80
N GLY A 248 -8.49 -4.99 5.77
CA GLY A 248 -9.29 -6.18 5.99
C GLY A 248 -9.10 -7.26 4.93
N MET A 249 -8.99 -6.88 3.67
CA MET A 249 -8.71 -7.82 2.56
C MET A 249 -7.30 -8.43 2.68
N LEU A 250 -6.29 -7.60 2.89
CA LEU A 250 -4.91 -8.05 3.06
C LEU A 250 -4.75 -8.94 4.31
N ALA A 251 -5.41 -8.59 5.42
CA ALA A 251 -5.39 -9.39 6.64
C ALA A 251 -6.01 -10.78 6.45
N GLY A 252 -7.10 -10.88 5.67
CA GLY A 252 -7.72 -12.15 5.32
C GLY A 252 -6.80 -13.06 4.52
N GLU A 253 -6.03 -12.50 3.57
CA GLU A 253 -5.07 -13.27 2.75
C GLU A 253 -3.83 -13.70 3.54
N VAL A 254 -3.37 -12.86 4.47
CA VAL A 254 -2.21 -13.16 5.33
C VAL A 254 -2.59 -14.08 6.50
N GLY A 255 -3.88 -14.19 6.84
CA GLY A 255 -4.38 -15.03 7.92
C GLY A 255 -4.28 -14.41 9.30
N VAL A 256 -4.36 -13.06 9.40
CA VAL A 256 -4.42 -12.32 10.68
C VAL A 256 -5.82 -11.79 10.95
N ASP A 257 -6.06 -11.23 12.14
CA ASP A 257 -7.39 -10.75 12.54
C ASP A 257 -7.88 -9.61 11.63
N VAL A 258 -8.84 -9.95 10.77
CA VAL A 258 -9.48 -9.05 9.80
C VAL A 258 -10.20 -7.89 10.48
N ARG A 259 -10.88 -8.15 11.62
CA ARG A 259 -11.64 -7.12 12.33
C ARG A 259 -10.71 -6.11 12.98
N MET A 260 -9.62 -6.58 13.57
CA MET A 260 -8.61 -5.72 14.16
C MET A 260 -7.88 -4.89 13.08
N ALA A 261 -7.56 -5.48 11.92
CA ALA A 261 -6.94 -4.77 10.80
C ALA A 261 -7.86 -3.67 10.25
N LYS A 262 -9.15 -3.94 10.07
CA LYS A 262 -10.14 -2.93 9.67
C LYS A 262 -10.26 -1.81 10.71
N ARG A 263 -10.29 -2.14 12.00
CA ARG A 263 -10.36 -1.16 13.08
C ARG A 263 -9.13 -0.25 13.08
N ALA A 264 -7.95 -0.84 12.99
CA ALA A 264 -6.70 -0.10 12.95
C ALA A 264 -6.60 0.79 11.70
N GLY A 265 -6.99 0.27 10.53
CA GLY A 265 -7.04 1.04 9.29
C GLY A 265 -8.07 2.18 9.33
N LEU A 266 -9.23 1.99 9.96
CA LEU A 266 -10.24 3.05 10.10
C LEU A 266 -9.76 4.20 11.00
N LEU A 267 -8.95 3.91 12.02
CA LEU A 267 -8.51 4.88 13.02
C LEU A 267 -7.09 5.40 12.79
N HIS A 268 -6.35 4.90 11.77
CA HIS A 268 -4.94 5.24 11.59
C HIS A 268 -4.67 6.74 11.52
N ASP A 269 -5.57 7.49 10.92
CA ASP A 269 -5.48 8.94 10.67
C ASP A 269 -6.40 9.76 11.59
N ILE A 270 -6.93 9.20 12.68
CA ILE A 270 -7.92 9.88 13.54
C ILE A 270 -7.46 11.23 14.09
N GLY A 271 -6.14 11.43 14.23
CA GLY A 271 -5.59 12.71 14.68
C GLY A 271 -5.86 13.87 13.72
N LYS A 272 -6.07 13.62 12.42
CA LYS A 272 -6.43 14.65 11.43
C LYS A 272 -7.78 15.29 11.69
N SER A 273 -8.61 14.72 12.57
CA SER A 273 -9.90 15.30 12.95
C SER A 273 -9.79 16.62 13.74
N ILE A 274 -8.66 16.86 14.42
CA ILE A 274 -8.41 18.02 15.29
C ILE A 274 -6.98 18.59 15.18
N ASP A 275 -6.19 18.19 14.18
CA ASP A 275 -4.80 18.64 14.00
C ASP A 275 -4.64 20.15 13.79
N HIS A 276 -5.71 20.83 13.38
CA HIS A 276 -5.77 22.28 13.24
C HIS A 276 -6.20 23.03 14.52
N GLU A 277 -6.69 22.30 15.52
CA GLU A 277 -7.13 22.84 16.82
C GLU A 277 -6.09 22.60 17.93
N VAL A 278 -5.23 21.60 17.76
CA VAL A 278 -4.28 21.13 18.78
C VAL A 278 -2.86 21.09 18.20
N GLU A 279 -1.90 21.62 18.96
CA GLU A 279 -0.48 21.56 18.57
C GLU A 279 0.04 20.10 18.57
N GLY A 280 0.77 19.72 17.54
CA GLY A 280 1.38 18.40 17.41
C GLY A 280 1.14 17.79 16.03
N SER A 281 1.85 16.68 15.77
CA SER A 281 1.59 15.88 14.55
C SER A 281 0.27 15.12 14.70
N HIS A 282 -0.44 14.89 13.59
CA HIS A 282 -1.65 14.06 13.61
C HIS A 282 -1.39 12.65 14.17
N ILE A 283 -0.16 12.14 14.06
CA ILE A 283 0.26 10.86 14.65
C ILE A 283 0.21 10.93 16.16
N GLN A 284 0.87 11.93 16.77
CA GLN A 284 0.89 12.08 18.22
C GLN A 284 -0.52 12.33 18.78
N ILE A 285 -1.27 13.21 18.14
CA ILE A 285 -2.67 13.49 18.51
C ILE A 285 -3.51 12.20 18.40
N GLY A 286 -3.36 11.43 17.33
CA GLY A 286 -4.06 10.17 17.12
C GLY A 286 -3.73 9.12 18.17
N VAL A 287 -2.46 8.97 18.54
CA VAL A 287 -2.00 8.09 19.62
C VAL A 287 -2.64 8.48 20.96
N ASP A 288 -2.66 9.77 21.30
CA ASP A 288 -3.20 10.26 22.55
C ASP A 288 -4.73 10.07 22.62
N LEU A 289 -5.43 10.29 21.50
CA LEU A 289 -6.86 10.00 21.37
C LEU A 289 -7.15 8.51 21.56
N CYS A 290 -6.42 7.63 20.89
CA CYS A 290 -6.57 6.18 21.01
C CYS A 290 -6.30 5.69 22.43
N LYS A 291 -5.29 6.23 23.13
CA LYS A 291 -5.01 5.94 24.54
C LYS A 291 -6.13 6.43 25.44
N LYS A 292 -6.59 7.69 25.25
CA LYS A 292 -7.66 8.31 26.03
C LYS A 292 -8.95 7.49 25.98
N TYR A 293 -9.30 6.97 24.81
CA TYR A 293 -10.52 6.19 24.61
C TYR A 293 -10.32 4.68 24.66
N LYS A 294 -9.16 4.24 25.21
CA LYS A 294 -8.84 2.84 25.55
C LYS A 294 -8.90 1.88 24.34
N GLU A 295 -8.38 2.33 23.20
CA GLU A 295 -8.13 1.44 22.07
C GLU A 295 -7.04 0.41 22.40
N SER A 296 -7.02 -0.70 21.65
CA SER A 296 -6.03 -1.75 21.85
C SER A 296 -4.61 -1.27 21.51
N GLN A 297 -3.60 -1.89 22.12
CA GLN A 297 -2.19 -1.57 21.84
C GLN A 297 -1.85 -1.74 20.35
N ILE A 298 -2.49 -2.71 19.67
CA ILE A 298 -2.31 -2.91 18.21
C ILE A 298 -2.76 -1.68 17.43
N VAL A 299 -3.93 -1.11 17.76
CA VAL A 299 -4.43 0.11 17.11
C VAL A 299 -3.52 1.29 17.41
N ILE A 300 -3.12 1.46 18.69
CA ILE A 300 -2.23 2.55 19.12
C ILE A 300 -0.87 2.49 18.39
N ASN A 301 -0.25 1.30 18.33
CA ASN A 301 1.00 1.12 17.59
C ASN A 301 0.81 1.36 16.08
N THR A 302 -0.30 0.90 15.49
CA THR A 302 -0.61 1.15 14.08
C THR A 302 -0.70 2.65 13.78
N VAL A 303 -1.42 3.42 14.62
CA VAL A 303 -1.50 4.90 14.50
C VAL A 303 -0.12 5.54 14.63
N ALA A 304 0.74 5.03 15.53
CA ALA A 304 2.09 5.56 15.73
C ALA A 304 3.05 5.26 14.57
N SER A 305 2.91 4.09 13.91
CA SER A 305 3.90 3.56 12.97
C SER A 305 3.54 3.71 11.48
N HIS A 306 2.31 4.15 11.14
CA HIS A 306 1.85 4.10 9.74
C HIS A 306 2.67 4.97 8.76
N HIS A 307 3.36 5.99 9.22
CA HIS A 307 4.31 6.79 8.41
C HIS A 307 5.78 6.39 8.60
N GLY A 308 6.08 5.38 9.44
CA GLY A 308 7.44 4.92 9.68
C GLY A 308 8.18 5.65 10.80
N ASP A 309 7.51 6.50 11.59
CA ASP A 309 8.10 7.23 12.72
C ASP A 309 8.50 6.31 13.89
N CYS A 310 7.92 5.12 13.97
CA CYS A 310 8.34 4.05 14.86
C CYS A 310 8.20 2.68 14.20
N GLU A 311 8.83 1.65 14.78
CA GLU A 311 8.75 0.29 14.27
C GLU A 311 7.34 -0.30 14.47
N PRO A 312 6.77 -0.98 13.45
CA PRO A 312 5.52 -1.71 13.59
C PRO A 312 5.72 -2.94 14.48
N GLU A 313 4.95 -3.05 15.56
CA GLU A 313 5.01 -4.17 16.51
C GLU A 313 4.14 -5.37 16.09
N SER A 314 3.37 -5.25 15.01
CA SER A 314 2.46 -6.29 14.54
C SER A 314 2.35 -6.33 13.03
N LEU A 315 2.01 -7.51 12.47
CA LEU A 315 1.69 -7.64 11.03
C LEU A 315 0.52 -6.73 10.62
N ILE A 316 -0.42 -6.45 11.53
CA ILE A 316 -1.54 -5.55 11.28
C ILE A 316 -1.03 -4.13 11.02
N ALA A 317 -0.05 -3.64 11.78
CA ALA A 317 0.55 -2.33 11.55
C ALA A 317 1.23 -2.24 10.16
N CYS A 318 1.98 -3.27 9.76
CA CYS A 318 2.58 -3.36 8.43
C CYS A 318 1.52 -3.39 7.31
N ILE A 319 0.41 -4.12 7.52
CA ILE A 319 -0.70 -4.21 6.57
C ILE A 319 -1.38 -2.85 6.41
N VAL A 320 -1.64 -2.13 7.49
CA VAL A 320 -2.26 -0.79 7.43
C VAL A 320 -1.35 0.21 6.75
N GLN A 321 -0.04 0.19 7.02
CA GLN A 321 0.94 1.02 6.32
C GLN A 321 0.94 0.76 4.81
N ALA A 322 0.90 -0.52 4.40
CA ALA A 322 0.79 -0.88 2.99
C ALA A 322 -0.55 -0.42 2.38
N ALA A 323 -1.66 -0.59 3.10
CA ALA A 323 -2.99 -0.19 2.65
C ALA A 323 -3.11 1.34 2.49
N ASP A 324 -2.54 2.11 3.41
CA ASP A 324 -2.45 3.57 3.34
C ASP A 324 -1.66 4.01 2.10
N ALA A 325 -0.47 3.46 1.89
CA ALA A 325 0.36 3.73 0.72
C ALA A 325 -0.38 3.41 -0.60
N ILE A 326 -1.10 2.30 -0.67
CA ILE A 326 -1.90 1.90 -1.82
C ILE A 326 -3.04 2.90 -2.07
N SER A 327 -3.80 3.26 -1.03
CA SER A 327 -4.89 4.23 -1.13
C SER A 327 -4.39 5.59 -1.59
N ALA A 328 -3.26 6.05 -1.07
CA ALA A 328 -2.64 7.32 -1.44
C ALA A 328 -2.08 7.34 -2.87
N ALA A 329 -1.56 6.21 -3.36
CA ALA A 329 -0.90 6.11 -4.66
C ALA A 329 -1.86 5.84 -5.84
N ARG A 330 -3.13 5.50 -5.59
CA ARG A 330 -4.07 5.21 -6.67
C ARG A 330 -4.32 6.41 -7.58
N PRO A 331 -4.49 6.21 -8.90
CA PRO A 331 -4.78 7.30 -9.82
C PRO A 331 -6.05 8.08 -9.41
N GLY A 332 -5.91 9.40 -9.26
CA GLY A 332 -7.02 10.29 -8.88
C GLY A 332 -7.35 10.34 -7.39
N ALA A 333 -6.60 9.66 -6.52
CA ALA A 333 -6.78 9.74 -5.06
C ALA A 333 -6.42 11.13 -4.52
N ARG A 334 -5.31 11.68 -5.00
CA ARG A 334 -4.83 13.02 -4.63
C ARG A 334 -5.09 14.00 -5.78
N ARG A 335 -5.84 15.07 -5.51
CA ARG A 335 -5.91 16.21 -6.40
C ARG A 335 -4.79 17.17 -6.03
N GLU A 336 -3.86 17.33 -6.94
CA GLU A 336 -2.89 18.41 -6.86
C GLU A 336 -3.55 19.72 -7.24
N THR A 337 -3.34 20.79 -6.46
CA THR A 337 -3.74 22.12 -6.89
C THR A 337 -2.92 22.51 -8.12
N LEU A 338 -3.48 23.34 -9.01
CA LEU A 338 -2.75 23.81 -10.20
C LEU A 338 -1.41 24.46 -9.81
N GLU A 339 -1.39 25.16 -8.70
CA GLU A 339 -0.21 25.82 -8.17
C GLU A 339 0.85 24.83 -7.69
N THR A 340 0.48 23.82 -6.89
CA THR A 340 1.39 22.74 -6.43
C THR A 340 1.92 21.96 -7.62
N TYR A 341 1.07 21.66 -8.60
CA TYR A 341 1.45 21.00 -9.85
C TYR A 341 2.49 21.81 -10.62
N THR A 342 2.23 23.12 -10.81
CA THR A 342 3.14 24.01 -11.55
C THR A 342 4.48 24.17 -10.81
N ASN A 343 4.44 24.30 -9.48
CA ASN A 343 5.63 24.39 -8.65
C ASN A 343 6.48 23.12 -8.71
N ARG A 344 5.84 21.95 -8.71
CA ARG A 344 6.55 20.68 -8.85
C ARG A 344 7.23 20.53 -10.23
N LEU A 345 6.54 20.90 -11.32
CA LEU A 345 7.14 20.89 -12.64
C LEU A 345 8.36 21.80 -12.71
N LYS A 346 8.23 23.00 -12.14
CA LYS A 346 9.34 23.97 -12.06
C LYS A 346 10.50 23.44 -11.24
N GLN A 347 10.24 22.85 -10.07
CA GLN A 347 11.30 22.25 -9.23
C GLN A 347 12.01 21.11 -9.95
N LEU A 348 11.29 20.24 -10.70
CA LEU A 348 11.90 19.19 -11.52
C LEU A 348 12.87 19.77 -12.57
N GLU A 349 12.45 20.83 -13.27
CA GLU A 349 13.29 21.51 -14.24
C GLU A 349 14.47 22.23 -13.58
N ASP A 350 14.26 22.90 -12.44
CA ASP A 350 15.30 23.59 -11.68
C ASP A 350 16.40 22.62 -11.17
N ILE A 351 16.01 21.47 -10.62
CA ILE A 351 16.96 20.42 -10.18
C ILE A 351 17.78 19.95 -11.37
N THR A 352 17.14 19.67 -12.48
CA THR A 352 17.82 19.09 -13.65
C THR A 352 18.75 20.08 -14.33
N ASN A 353 18.37 21.35 -14.39
CA ASN A 353 19.16 22.41 -15.00
C ASN A 353 20.42 22.79 -14.19
N GLN A 354 20.55 22.33 -12.93
CA GLN A 354 21.77 22.54 -12.12
C GLN A 354 22.92 21.63 -12.54
N PHE A 355 22.64 20.55 -13.28
CA PHE A 355 23.67 19.59 -13.68
C PHE A 355 24.54 20.14 -14.82
N LYS A 356 25.85 19.93 -14.67
CA LYS A 356 26.84 20.38 -15.66
C LYS A 356 26.66 19.61 -16.98
N GLY A 357 26.57 20.34 -18.08
CA GLY A 357 26.36 19.75 -19.41
C GLY A 357 24.89 19.67 -19.85
N VAL A 358 23.95 20.02 -18.99
CA VAL A 358 22.54 20.19 -19.36
C VAL A 358 22.34 21.55 -20.02
N ASP A 359 21.73 21.59 -21.19
CA ASP A 359 21.33 22.81 -21.90
C ASP A 359 19.94 23.26 -21.46
N LYS A 360 18.97 22.36 -21.51
CA LYS A 360 17.56 22.61 -21.14
C LYS A 360 16.90 21.33 -20.64
N SER A 361 15.93 21.47 -19.77
CA SER A 361 15.06 20.36 -19.38
C SER A 361 13.60 20.74 -19.48
N PHE A 362 12.73 19.74 -19.73
CA PHE A 362 11.29 19.90 -19.86
C PHE A 362 10.58 18.80 -19.12
N ALA A 363 9.77 19.18 -18.14
CA ALA A 363 8.87 18.26 -17.46
C ALA A 363 7.64 18.02 -18.36
N ILE A 364 7.41 16.78 -18.77
CA ILE A 364 6.31 16.38 -19.66
C ILE A 364 5.46 15.27 -19.04
N GLN A 365 4.36 14.89 -19.67
CA GLN A 365 3.43 13.87 -19.18
C GLN A 365 2.98 14.12 -17.73
N ALA A 366 2.59 15.34 -17.42
CA ALA A 366 2.17 15.74 -16.08
C ALA A 366 3.26 15.54 -15.00
N GLY A 367 4.54 15.74 -15.36
CA GLY A 367 5.67 15.56 -14.44
C GLY A 367 6.10 14.10 -14.22
N ARG A 368 5.61 13.16 -15.02
CA ARG A 368 6.02 11.75 -14.97
C ARG A 368 7.25 11.43 -15.83
N GLU A 369 7.62 12.33 -16.73
CA GLU A 369 8.86 12.25 -17.51
C GLU A 369 9.53 13.61 -17.52
N ILE A 370 10.85 13.63 -17.28
CA ILE A 370 11.68 14.80 -17.52
C ILE A 370 12.61 14.52 -18.70
N ARG A 371 12.54 15.36 -19.73
CA ARG A 371 13.47 15.35 -20.87
C ARG A 371 14.59 16.34 -20.64
N VAL A 372 15.79 15.83 -20.67
CA VAL A 372 17.01 16.58 -20.42
C VAL A 372 17.82 16.65 -21.70
N MET A 373 17.89 17.82 -22.28
CA MET A 373 18.72 18.08 -23.46
C MET A 373 20.14 18.42 -22.99
N VAL A 374 21.12 17.68 -23.48
CA VAL A 374 22.53 17.92 -23.12
C VAL A 374 23.31 18.53 -24.26
N VAL A 375 24.34 19.30 -23.92
CA VAL A 375 25.27 19.89 -24.87
C VAL A 375 26.17 18.78 -25.46
N PRO A 376 26.11 18.49 -26.77
CA PRO A 376 26.81 17.35 -27.38
C PRO A 376 28.34 17.38 -27.21
N GLU A 377 28.94 18.58 -27.07
CA GLU A 377 30.36 18.81 -26.90
C GLU A 377 30.83 18.51 -25.47
N HIS A 378 29.92 18.55 -24.49
CA HIS A 378 30.26 18.41 -23.07
C HIS A 378 29.89 17.04 -22.48
N VAL A 379 28.95 16.30 -23.11
CA VAL A 379 28.43 15.04 -22.60
C VAL A 379 28.53 13.98 -23.69
N ASN A 380 29.30 12.92 -23.46
CA ASN A 380 29.36 11.77 -24.35
C ASN A 380 28.32 10.70 -24.00
N ASP A 381 28.19 9.64 -24.81
CA ASP A 381 27.17 8.60 -24.62
C ASP A 381 27.34 7.81 -23.31
N ALA A 382 28.57 7.64 -22.81
CA ALA A 382 28.83 6.97 -21.55
C ALA A 382 28.42 7.86 -20.37
N ASP A 383 28.70 9.16 -20.45
CA ASP A 383 28.35 10.14 -19.43
C ASP A 383 26.84 10.34 -19.33
N MET A 384 26.07 10.17 -20.40
CA MET A 384 24.59 10.25 -20.37
C MET A 384 23.97 9.27 -19.40
N VAL A 385 24.47 8.03 -19.31
CA VAL A 385 23.96 7.01 -18.42
C VAL A 385 24.19 7.37 -16.95
N LEU A 386 25.37 7.90 -16.66
CA LEU A 386 25.73 8.38 -15.32
C LEU A 386 24.90 9.60 -14.95
N LEU A 387 24.80 10.57 -15.84
CA LEU A 387 23.99 11.78 -15.66
C LEU A 387 22.52 11.46 -15.38
N ALA A 388 21.92 10.54 -16.14
CA ALA A 388 20.53 10.10 -15.91
C ALA A 388 20.35 9.51 -14.51
N ARG A 389 21.29 8.71 -14.03
CA ARG A 389 21.29 8.11 -12.69
C ARG A 389 21.45 9.16 -11.59
N ASP A 390 22.35 10.11 -11.78
CA ASP A 390 22.62 11.15 -10.78
C ASP A 390 21.44 12.13 -10.68
N ILE A 391 20.82 12.50 -11.79
CA ILE A 391 19.59 13.27 -11.84
C ILE A 391 18.46 12.52 -11.12
N ALA A 392 18.28 11.22 -11.38
CA ALA A 392 17.25 10.43 -10.73
C ALA A 392 17.43 10.41 -9.20
N LYS A 393 18.66 10.21 -8.71
CA LYS A 393 18.97 10.26 -7.27
C LYS A 393 18.70 11.62 -6.64
N GLN A 394 19.02 12.70 -7.34
CA GLN A 394 18.78 14.06 -6.84
C GLN A 394 17.27 14.33 -6.74
N ILE A 395 16.50 13.91 -7.75
CA ILE A 395 15.03 14.01 -7.72
C ILE A 395 14.45 13.21 -6.56
N GLU A 396 14.94 11.98 -6.32
CA GLU A 396 14.51 11.15 -5.19
C GLU A 396 14.83 11.78 -3.83
N ALA A 397 15.93 12.52 -3.73
CA ALA A 397 16.36 13.16 -2.48
C ALA A 397 15.65 14.48 -2.17
N GLU A 398 15.23 15.23 -3.20
CA GLU A 398 14.74 16.61 -3.04
C GLU A 398 13.24 16.77 -3.29
N LEU A 399 12.59 15.79 -3.95
CA LEU A 399 11.18 15.89 -4.33
C LEU A 399 10.33 14.72 -3.82
N GLU A 400 9.22 15.07 -3.19
CA GLU A 400 8.13 14.11 -2.96
C GLU A 400 7.22 14.06 -4.18
N TYR A 401 7.06 12.86 -4.78
CA TYR A 401 6.22 12.67 -5.97
C TYR A 401 5.47 11.34 -5.93
N PRO A 402 4.24 11.30 -6.42
CA PRO A 402 3.47 10.07 -6.48
C PRO A 402 3.89 9.21 -7.68
N GLY A 403 4.54 8.09 -7.44
CA GLY A 403 4.90 7.11 -8.46
C GLY A 403 6.35 7.22 -8.93
N GLN A 404 6.61 6.93 -10.21
CA GLN A 404 7.96 6.97 -10.80
C GLN A 404 8.08 8.15 -11.77
N ILE A 405 9.23 8.83 -11.75
CA ILE A 405 9.60 9.85 -12.73
C ILE A 405 10.63 9.26 -13.67
N LYS A 406 10.33 9.25 -14.96
CA LYS A 406 11.26 8.83 -16.00
C LYS A 406 12.21 9.95 -16.35
N VAL A 407 13.52 9.76 -16.12
CA VAL A 407 14.58 10.67 -16.55
C VAL A 407 15.05 10.25 -17.93
N ASN A 408 14.84 11.10 -18.93
CA ASN A 408 15.20 10.86 -20.32
C ASN A 408 16.25 11.87 -20.78
N VAL A 409 17.51 11.47 -20.82
CA VAL A 409 18.63 12.30 -21.28
C VAL A 409 18.79 12.15 -22.78
N ILE A 410 18.77 13.27 -23.50
CA ILE A 410 18.79 13.32 -24.96
C ILE A 410 19.99 14.16 -25.42
N ARG A 411 20.83 13.55 -26.26
CA ARG A 411 21.92 14.22 -26.98
C ARG A 411 21.55 14.29 -28.46
N GLU A 412 21.41 15.49 -28.98
CA GLU A 412 21.00 15.72 -30.38
C GLU A 412 22.08 16.46 -31.15
N SER A 413 22.48 15.95 -32.33
CA SER A 413 23.32 16.64 -33.30
C SER A 413 22.52 16.90 -34.57
N ARG A 414 22.52 18.14 -35.05
CA ARG A 414 21.82 18.52 -36.30
C ARG A 414 22.82 18.98 -37.32
N ALA A 415 22.75 18.41 -38.52
CA ALA A 415 23.40 18.92 -39.71
C ALA A 415 22.34 19.47 -40.66
N ILE A 416 22.53 20.71 -41.15
CA ILE A 416 21.57 21.35 -42.06
C ILE A 416 22.30 21.68 -43.35
N ASP A 417 21.78 21.25 -44.50
CA ASP A 417 22.22 21.66 -45.84
C ASP A 417 21.02 22.06 -46.68
N TYR A 418 21.22 22.95 -47.63
CA TYR A 418 20.15 23.47 -48.49
C TYR A 418 20.35 22.96 -49.92
N ALA A 419 19.39 22.17 -50.42
CA ALA A 419 19.32 21.89 -51.85
C ALA A 419 18.91 23.16 -52.60
N LYS A 420 19.73 23.58 -53.60
CA LYS A 420 19.49 24.73 -54.46
C LYS A 420 18.87 24.29 -55.76
#